data_e5d5d97f53c6ddd1e828eaf20b74b8f6
#
_entry.id   e5d5d97f53c6ddd1e828eaf20b74b8f6
#
_cell.length_a   1.000
_cell.length_b   1.000
_cell.length_c   1.000
_cell.angle_alpha   90.00
_cell.angle_beta   90.00
_cell.angle_gamma   90.00
#
_symmetry.space_group_name_H-M   'P 1'
#
loop_
_entity.id
_entity.type
_entity.pdbx_description
1 polymer ?
#
loop_
_entity_poly.entity_id
_entity_poly.type
_entity_poly.pdbx_seq_one_letter_code
_entity_poly.pdbx_strand_id
1 'polypeptide(L)'
;YTEGKQIFDELWSNAIPIVDENTVDRWKEKVESKIWIDRLFQPYKLYLRVLSEYFNIPSKTNVRTPFDITDGKFFNLKYQTDAIQLALKSIETHNGTIVADVVGLGKSIIASTIAHNLRLRTIVISPPHLKSGWDAYKDEFGFTGTVFSSGKISEALTHYNDLKKPDEQFLIIVD
;
A
#
# COMPACT_ATOMS: atom_id res chain seq x y z
N TYR A 1 -27.20 3.33 -22.91
CA TYR A 1 -27.10 4.21 -24.09
C TYR A 1 -28.06 5.41 -23.99
N THR A 2 -29.24 5.26 -23.41
CA THR A 2 -30.29 6.29 -23.29
C THR A 2 -29.95 7.36 -22.25
N GLU A 3 -29.40 7.00 -21.13
CA GLU A 3 -29.06 7.93 -20.02
C GLU A 3 -27.93 8.90 -20.40
N GLY A 4 -26.88 8.42 -21.04
CA GLY A 4 -25.78 9.26 -21.52
C GLY A 4 -26.21 10.26 -22.61
N LYS A 5 -27.18 9.88 -23.46
CA LYS A 5 -27.73 10.78 -24.45
C LYS A 5 -28.59 11.88 -23.82
N GLN A 6 -29.38 11.56 -22.82
CA GLN A 6 -30.18 12.55 -22.09
C GLN A 6 -29.30 13.60 -21.40
N ILE A 7 -28.25 13.16 -20.73
CA ILE A 7 -27.27 14.07 -20.09
C ILE A 7 -26.58 14.95 -21.13
N PHE A 8 -26.20 14.37 -22.28
CA PHE A 8 -25.59 15.15 -23.35
C PHE A 8 -26.57 16.19 -23.94
N ASP A 9 -27.80 15.81 -24.23
CA ASP A 9 -28.81 16.70 -24.80
C ASP A 9 -29.18 17.83 -23.82
N GLU A 10 -29.19 17.56 -22.51
CA GLU A 10 -29.40 18.57 -21.47
C GLU A 10 -28.20 19.54 -21.38
N LEU A 11 -26.98 19.04 -21.37
CA LEU A 11 -25.78 19.86 -21.38
C LEU A 11 -25.66 20.69 -22.66
N TRP A 12 -26.00 20.12 -23.80
CA TRP A 12 -25.97 20.80 -25.08
C TRP A 12 -27.00 21.92 -25.20
N SER A 13 -28.23 21.70 -24.72
CA SER A 13 -29.29 22.72 -24.73
C SER A 13 -29.01 23.88 -23.78
N ASN A 14 -28.25 23.65 -22.72
CA ASN A 14 -27.83 24.65 -21.76
C ASN A 14 -26.46 25.27 -22.10
N ALA A 15 -25.80 24.84 -23.15
CA ALA A 15 -24.51 25.35 -23.58
C ALA A 15 -24.63 26.78 -24.14
N ILE A 16 -23.80 27.66 -23.65
CA ILE A 16 -23.71 29.04 -24.17
C ILE A 16 -22.81 28.99 -25.42
N PRO A 17 -23.33 29.37 -26.60
CA PRO A 17 -22.50 29.37 -27.82
C PRO A 17 -21.34 30.38 -27.68
N ILE A 18 -20.17 29.99 -28.13
CA ILE A 18 -18.98 30.87 -28.22
C ILE A 18 -19.17 31.69 -29.50
N VAL A 19 -19.64 32.93 -29.37
CA VAL A 19 -20.07 33.73 -30.51
C VAL A 19 -19.12 34.88 -30.85
N ASP A 20 -18.17 35.22 -29.96
CA ASP A 20 -17.23 36.32 -30.14
C ASP A 20 -15.83 36.03 -29.56
N GLU A 21 -14.82 36.79 -30.03
CA GLU A 21 -13.42 36.65 -29.60
C GLU A 21 -13.25 36.85 -28.08
N ASN A 22 -13.98 37.77 -27.47
CA ASN A 22 -13.92 38.01 -26.01
C ASN A 22 -14.41 36.80 -25.20
N THR A 23 -15.35 36.06 -25.72
CA THR A 23 -15.84 34.82 -25.12
C THR A 23 -14.81 33.69 -25.27
N VAL A 24 -14.13 33.61 -26.41
CA VAL A 24 -13.03 32.66 -26.65
C VAL A 24 -11.87 32.93 -25.68
N ASP A 25 -11.43 34.20 -25.54
CA ASP A 25 -10.33 34.57 -24.67
C ASP A 25 -10.66 34.29 -23.19
N ARG A 26 -11.88 34.59 -22.75
CA ARG A 26 -12.35 34.29 -21.39
C ARG A 26 -12.40 32.78 -21.12
N TRP A 27 -12.81 31.99 -22.10
CA TRP A 27 -12.78 30.53 -22.02
C TRP A 27 -11.36 30.01 -21.97
N LYS A 28 -10.47 30.52 -22.80
CA LYS A 28 -9.06 30.17 -22.86
C LYS A 28 -8.39 30.45 -21.52
N GLU A 29 -8.59 31.62 -20.93
CA GLU A 29 -8.09 31.99 -19.61
C GLU A 29 -8.64 31.08 -18.51
N LYS A 30 -9.94 30.72 -18.59
CA LYS A 30 -10.59 29.83 -17.62
C LYS A 30 -10.10 28.39 -17.74
N VAL A 31 -9.86 27.91 -18.95
CA VAL A 31 -9.28 26.59 -19.24
C VAL A 31 -7.81 26.56 -18.79
N GLU A 32 -7.02 27.56 -19.16
CA GLU A 32 -5.61 27.69 -18.76
C GLU A 32 -5.45 27.81 -17.23
N SER A 33 -6.36 28.50 -16.55
CA SER A 33 -6.32 28.59 -15.08
C SER A 33 -6.70 27.29 -14.37
N LYS A 34 -7.47 26.42 -15.01
CA LYS A 34 -7.96 25.14 -14.46
C LYS A 34 -7.18 23.93 -14.93
N ILE A 35 -6.61 23.98 -16.12
CA ILE A 35 -5.78 22.93 -16.66
C ILE A 35 -4.34 23.17 -16.22
N TRP A 36 -3.92 22.47 -15.21
CA TRP A 36 -2.55 22.49 -14.68
C TRP A 36 -1.47 22.01 -15.67
N ILE A 37 -1.85 21.45 -16.82
CA ILE A 37 -0.96 20.96 -17.87
C ILE A 37 -0.06 22.09 -18.41
N ASP A 38 -0.55 23.30 -18.57
CA ASP A 38 0.26 24.44 -19.05
C ASP A 38 1.34 24.89 -18.06
N ARG A 39 1.20 24.54 -16.78
CA ARG A 39 2.22 24.81 -15.75
C ARG A 39 3.26 23.72 -15.58
N LEU A 40 3.09 22.59 -16.27
CA LEU A 40 3.93 21.40 -16.13
C LEU A 40 4.75 21.11 -17.40
N PHE A 41 5.27 22.14 -18.04
CA PHE A 41 6.12 22.02 -19.25
C PHE A 41 7.44 21.26 -19.04
N GLN A 42 7.73 20.82 -17.82
CA GLN A 42 8.90 19.98 -17.56
C GLN A 42 8.44 18.51 -17.44
N PRO A 43 8.85 17.63 -18.36
CA PRO A 43 8.51 16.19 -18.33
C PRO A 43 8.79 15.55 -16.98
N TYR A 44 9.83 16.00 -16.28
CA TYR A 44 10.16 15.54 -14.94
C TYR A 44 9.09 15.89 -13.89
N LYS A 45 8.50 17.09 -13.97
CA LYS A 45 7.41 17.48 -13.04
C LYS A 45 6.12 16.69 -13.28
N LEU A 46 5.84 16.41 -14.57
CA LEU A 46 4.71 15.53 -14.92
C LEU A 46 4.94 14.11 -14.37
N TYR A 47 6.14 13.57 -14.57
CA TYR A 47 6.53 12.29 -14.02
C TYR A 47 6.38 12.24 -12.49
N LEU A 48 6.89 13.25 -11.77
CA LEU A 48 6.73 13.36 -10.31
C LEU A 48 5.25 13.45 -9.89
N ARG A 49 4.41 14.13 -10.67
CA ARG A 49 2.98 14.23 -10.38
C ARG A 49 2.28 12.90 -10.57
N VAL A 50 2.55 12.19 -11.67
CA VAL A 50 2.01 10.85 -11.92
C VAL A 50 2.45 9.89 -10.80
N LEU A 51 3.73 9.91 -10.41
CA LEU A 51 4.21 9.13 -9.28
C LEU A 51 3.50 9.50 -7.98
N SER A 52 3.36 10.79 -7.70
CA SER A 52 2.67 11.28 -6.49
C SER A 52 1.22 10.80 -6.43
N GLU A 53 0.50 10.78 -7.54
CA GLU A 53 -0.88 10.29 -7.59
C GLU A 53 -0.96 8.77 -7.56
N TYR A 54 -0.06 8.09 -8.25
CA TYR A 54 0.03 6.63 -8.24
C TYR A 54 0.40 6.09 -6.85
N PHE A 55 1.35 6.74 -6.19
CA PHE A 55 1.80 6.40 -4.84
C PHE A 55 1.09 7.21 -3.74
N ASN A 56 0.00 7.90 -4.08
CA ASN A 56 -0.80 8.59 -3.06
C ASN A 56 -1.42 7.55 -2.13
N ILE A 57 -0.71 7.31 -1.04
CA ILE A 57 -1.12 6.38 0.00
C ILE A 57 -1.99 7.19 0.96
N PRO A 58 -3.31 6.94 0.99
CA PRO A 58 -4.10 7.47 2.09
C PRO A 58 -3.50 6.92 3.38
N SER A 59 -2.95 7.77 4.22
CA SER A 59 -2.48 7.37 5.54
C SER A 59 -3.65 6.77 6.30
N LYS A 60 -3.64 5.45 6.49
CA LYS A 60 -4.56 4.81 7.44
C LYS A 60 -4.20 5.37 8.82
N THR A 61 -5.11 6.07 9.42
CA THR A 61 -4.93 6.79 10.70
C THR A 61 -4.67 5.87 11.89
N ASN A 62 -4.78 4.55 11.74
CA ASN A 62 -4.71 3.58 12.83
C ASN A 62 -3.60 2.51 12.66
N VAL A 63 -2.59 2.74 11.83
CA VAL A 63 -1.46 1.82 11.71
C VAL A 63 -0.46 2.08 12.81
N ARG A 64 -0.21 1.10 13.67
CA ARG A 64 0.85 1.16 14.66
C ARG A 64 2.20 1.07 13.98
N THR A 65 3.10 1.98 14.36
CA THR A 65 4.47 2.02 13.84
C THR A 65 5.39 1.06 14.60
N PRO A 66 6.60 0.74 14.09
CA PRO A 66 7.59 -0.03 14.85
C PRO A 66 7.85 0.53 16.23
N PHE A 67 7.96 1.86 16.35
CA PHE A 67 8.17 2.55 17.62
C PHE A 67 7.03 2.32 18.62
N ASP A 68 5.77 2.42 18.14
CA ASP A 68 4.59 2.26 19.00
C ASP A 68 4.39 0.81 19.48
N ILE A 69 4.83 -0.17 18.68
CA ILE A 69 4.67 -1.59 18.99
C ILE A 69 5.72 -2.04 20.00
N THR A 70 6.95 -1.49 19.89
CA THR A 70 8.11 -1.97 20.64
C THR A 70 8.53 -1.01 21.75
N ASP A 71 7.63 -0.11 22.16
CA ASP A 71 7.87 0.89 23.22
C ASP A 71 9.16 1.69 23.01
N GLY A 72 9.42 2.06 21.75
CA GLY A 72 10.56 2.89 21.37
C GLY A 72 11.86 2.15 21.09
N LYS A 73 11.90 0.84 21.12
CA LYS A 73 13.09 0.05 20.81
C LYS A 73 13.52 0.18 19.35
N PHE A 74 12.56 0.29 18.43
CA PHE A 74 12.80 0.54 17.00
C PHE A 74 12.32 1.93 16.63
N PHE A 75 13.17 2.69 15.92
CA PHE A 75 12.84 4.04 15.49
C PHE A 75 11.86 4.02 14.31
N ASN A 76 11.04 5.08 14.20
CA ASN A 76 10.21 5.32 13.05
C ASN A 76 11.03 5.92 11.91
N LEU A 77 11.45 5.10 10.98
CA LEU A 77 12.09 5.56 9.75
C LEU A 77 10.99 5.78 8.69
N LYS A 78 10.99 6.96 8.09
CA LYS A 78 9.94 7.37 7.15
C LYS A 78 9.72 6.32 6.05
N TYR A 79 10.80 5.84 5.42
CA TYR A 79 10.71 4.85 4.35
C TYR A 79 10.09 3.51 4.82
N GLN A 80 10.37 3.07 6.07
CA GLN A 80 9.73 1.87 6.64
C GLN A 80 8.24 2.09 6.87
N THR A 81 7.87 3.25 7.39
CA THR A 81 6.46 3.60 7.62
C THR A 81 5.70 3.68 6.29
N ASP A 82 6.29 4.29 5.28
CA ASP A 82 5.71 4.35 3.93
C ASP A 82 5.56 2.94 3.32
N ALA A 83 6.59 2.08 3.46
CA ALA A 83 6.55 0.69 3.00
C ALA A 83 5.48 -0.15 3.73
N ILE A 84 5.33 0.02 5.04
CA ILE A 84 4.28 -0.65 5.83
C ILE A 84 2.89 -0.25 5.34
N GLN A 85 2.64 1.03 5.13
CA GLN A 85 1.34 1.52 4.64
C GLN A 85 1.02 1.00 3.25
N LEU A 86 2.01 1.03 2.33
CA LEU A 86 1.88 0.46 0.99
C LEU A 86 1.57 -1.04 1.03
N ALA A 87 2.31 -1.77 1.84
CA ALA A 87 2.15 -3.21 1.98
C ALA A 87 0.76 -3.58 2.53
N LEU A 88 0.29 -2.89 3.57
CA LEU A 88 -1.04 -3.11 4.13
C LEU A 88 -2.15 -2.82 3.11
N LYS A 89 -2.01 -1.75 2.32
CA LYS A 89 -2.93 -1.43 1.23
C LYS A 89 -2.91 -2.51 0.14
N SER A 90 -1.72 -2.97 -0.25
CA SER A 90 -1.56 -4.03 -1.25
C SER A 90 -2.19 -5.35 -0.78
N ILE A 91 -1.97 -5.74 0.47
CA ILE A 91 -2.57 -6.93 1.05
C ILE A 91 -4.10 -6.83 1.07
N GLU A 92 -4.66 -5.69 1.43
CA GLU A 92 -6.11 -5.46 1.43
C GLU A 92 -6.72 -5.54 0.02
N THR A 93 -5.99 -5.06 -0.99
CA THR A 93 -6.50 -4.97 -2.37
C THR A 93 -6.19 -6.23 -3.19
N HIS A 94 -5.03 -6.85 -2.96
CA HIS A 94 -4.47 -7.92 -3.80
C HIS A 94 -4.19 -9.22 -3.04
N ASN A 95 -4.51 -9.28 -1.74
CA ASN A 95 -4.20 -10.40 -0.84
C ASN A 95 -2.71 -10.74 -0.74
N GLY A 96 -1.82 -9.80 -1.06
CA GLY A 96 -0.39 -10.02 -0.97
C GLY A 96 0.45 -8.79 -1.34
N THR A 97 1.72 -8.84 -0.98
CA THR A 97 2.71 -7.81 -1.31
C THR A 97 4.11 -8.39 -1.39
N ILE A 98 4.99 -7.74 -2.12
CA ILE A 98 6.42 -8.05 -2.18
C ILE A 98 7.18 -6.81 -1.69
N VAL A 99 8.01 -6.99 -0.64
CA VAL A 99 8.91 -5.96 -0.13
C VAL A 99 10.30 -6.20 -0.69
N ALA A 100 10.64 -5.49 -1.77
CA ALA A 100 11.86 -5.70 -2.56
C ALA A 100 12.97 -4.67 -2.24
N ASP A 101 13.05 -4.22 -0.99
CA ASP A 101 14.07 -3.27 -0.55
C ASP A 101 15.47 -3.89 -0.48
N VAL A 102 16.49 -3.04 -0.51
CA VAL A 102 17.90 -3.45 -0.38
C VAL A 102 18.14 -4.15 0.96
N VAL A 103 19.12 -5.06 0.97
CA VAL A 103 19.53 -5.76 2.19
C VAL A 103 19.96 -4.75 3.27
N GLY A 104 19.53 -4.98 4.50
CA GLY A 104 19.88 -4.10 5.65
C GLY A 104 18.86 -2.97 5.93
N LEU A 105 17.86 -2.75 5.08
CA LEU A 105 16.83 -1.72 5.30
C LEU A 105 15.70 -2.15 6.27
N GLY A 106 15.84 -3.30 6.95
CA GLY A 106 14.89 -3.72 7.98
C GLY A 106 13.60 -4.34 7.44
N LYS A 107 13.69 -5.11 6.34
CA LYS A 107 12.52 -5.83 5.80
C LYS A 107 11.79 -6.69 6.83
N SER A 108 12.54 -7.34 7.73
CA SER A 108 11.96 -8.16 8.80
C SER A 108 11.18 -7.30 9.81
N ILE A 109 11.64 -6.07 10.10
CA ILE A 109 10.93 -5.09 10.93
C ILE A 109 9.62 -4.68 10.25
N ILE A 110 9.66 -4.38 8.95
CA ILE A 110 8.48 -4.04 8.15
C ILE A 110 7.47 -5.19 8.20
N ALA A 111 7.90 -6.41 7.91
CA ALA A 111 7.06 -7.60 7.88
C ALA A 111 6.46 -7.93 9.26
N SER A 112 7.25 -7.79 10.35
CA SER A 112 6.76 -7.97 11.72
C SER A 112 5.74 -6.92 12.13
N THR A 113 5.94 -5.66 11.70
CA THR A 113 4.98 -4.57 11.91
C THR A 113 3.66 -4.83 11.16
N ILE A 114 3.73 -5.35 9.94
CA ILE A 114 2.56 -5.75 9.15
C ILE A 114 1.81 -6.88 9.88
N ALA A 115 2.51 -7.92 10.35
CA ALA A 115 1.93 -9.03 11.08
C ALA A 115 1.20 -8.56 12.35
N HIS A 116 1.81 -7.64 13.11
CA HIS A 116 1.18 -7.04 14.29
C HIS A 116 -0.11 -6.28 13.94
N ASN A 117 -0.07 -5.45 12.88
CA ASN A 117 -1.22 -4.62 12.49
C ASN A 117 -2.38 -5.44 11.93
N LEU A 118 -2.10 -6.51 11.20
CA LEU A 118 -3.14 -7.39 10.63
C LEU A 118 -3.80 -8.27 11.69
N ARG A 119 -3.10 -8.58 12.78
CA ARG A 119 -3.59 -9.46 13.85
C ARG A 119 -4.04 -10.83 13.36
N LEU A 120 -3.50 -11.27 12.25
CA LEU A 120 -3.74 -12.60 11.71
C LEU A 120 -2.75 -13.59 12.31
N ARG A 121 -3.17 -14.87 12.37
CA ARG A 121 -2.23 -15.94 12.67
C ARG A 121 -1.18 -16.02 11.56
N THR A 122 0.09 -15.95 11.94
CA THR A 122 1.19 -15.80 10.99
C THR A 122 2.02 -17.07 10.89
N ILE A 123 2.36 -17.46 9.67
CA ILE A 123 3.33 -18.50 9.38
C ILE A 123 4.52 -17.83 8.71
N VAL A 124 5.71 -17.93 9.33
CA VAL A 124 6.95 -17.41 8.77
C VAL A 124 7.77 -18.57 8.22
N ILE A 125 8.19 -18.45 6.98
CA ILE A 125 9.11 -19.40 6.31
C ILE A 125 10.39 -18.64 6.02
N SER A 126 11.48 -19.02 6.68
CA SER A 126 12.77 -18.32 6.58
C SER A 126 13.94 -19.29 6.42
N PRO A 127 15.10 -18.84 5.93
CA PRO A 127 16.33 -19.64 5.98
C PRO A 127 16.64 -20.10 7.40
N PRO A 128 17.22 -21.29 7.60
CA PRO A 128 17.46 -21.87 8.93
C PRO A 128 18.22 -20.94 9.89
N HIS A 129 19.20 -20.18 9.36
CA HIS A 129 20.04 -19.28 10.16
C HIS A 129 19.30 -18.01 10.62
N LEU A 130 18.17 -17.67 10.01
CA LEU A 130 17.34 -16.53 10.41
C LEU A 130 16.19 -16.90 11.34
N LYS A 131 15.95 -18.17 11.58
CA LYS A 131 14.83 -18.66 12.40
C LYS A 131 14.81 -18.05 13.80
N SER A 132 15.95 -18.04 14.50
CA SER A 132 16.04 -17.47 15.84
C SER A 132 15.79 -15.97 15.86
N GLY A 133 16.21 -15.26 14.81
CA GLY A 133 15.90 -13.83 14.63
C GLY A 133 14.40 -13.60 14.47
N TRP A 134 13.70 -14.44 13.69
CA TRP A 134 12.25 -14.36 13.53
C TRP A 134 11.49 -14.72 14.80
N ASP A 135 11.96 -15.70 15.59
CA ASP A 135 11.38 -15.99 16.90
C ASP A 135 11.50 -14.77 17.83
N ALA A 136 12.66 -14.08 17.82
CA ALA A 136 12.84 -12.84 18.59
C ALA A 136 11.93 -11.70 18.10
N TYR A 137 11.80 -11.49 16.78
CA TYR A 137 10.88 -10.49 16.22
C TYR A 137 9.42 -10.80 16.55
N LYS A 138 9.01 -12.08 16.52
CA LYS A 138 7.67 -12.48 16.91
C LYS A 138 7.35 -12.03 18.34
N ASP A 139 8.24 -12.28 19.27
CA ASP A 139 8.07 -11.93 20.68
C ASP A 139 8.10 -10.40 20.87
N GLU A 140 9.04 -9.71 20.20
CA GLU A 140 9.21 -8.25 20.29
C GLU A 140 8.03 -7.46 19.70
N PHE A 141 7.54 -7.88 18.54
CA PHE A 141 6.40 -7.24 17.88
C PHE A 141 5.04 -7.79 18.33
N GLY A 142 5.02 -8.82 19.17
CA GLY A 142 3.80 -9.34 19.78
C GLY A 142 2.80 -9.88 18.77
N PHE A 143 3.24 -10.50 17.67
CA PHE A 143 2.32 -11.17 16.74
C PHE A 143 2.25 -12.67 17.00
N THR A 144 1.08 -13.26 16.75
CA THR A 144 0.85 -14.69 16.94
C THR A 144 1.27 -15.47 15.71
N GLY A 145 2.25 -16.38 15.84
CA GLY A 145 2.71 -17.14 14.69
C GLY A 145 3.70 -18.24 15.01
N THR A 146 4.01 -19.03 13.98
CA THR A 146 5.00 -20.11 14.02
C THR A 146 6.04 -19.91 12.93
N VAL A 147 7.32 -20.10 13.27
CA VAL A 147 8.45 -19.92 12.36
C VAL A 147 8.97 -21.27 11.91
N PHE A 148 8.99 -21.49 10.61
CA PHE A 148 9.53 -22.69 9.97
C PHE A 148 10.78 -22.35 9.15
N SER A 149 11.71 -23.30 9.09
CA SER A 149 12.82 -23.17 8.14
C SER A 149 12.36 -23.51 6.71
N SER A 150 12.98 -22.89 5.70
CA SER A 150 12.65 -23.13 4.29
C SER A 150 12.76 -24.60 3.85
N GLY A 151 13.60 -25.39 4.53
CA GLY A 151 13.67 -26.86 4.32
C GLY A 151 12.50 -27.65 4.91
N LYS A 152 11.60 -27.01 5.67
CA LYS A 152 10.49 -27.65 6.39
C LYS A 152 9.11 -27.16 5.93
N ILE A 153 8.98 -26.84 4.65
CA ILE A 153 7.70 -26.33 4.07
C ILE A 153 6.57 -27.34 4.26
N SER A 154 6.86 -28.66 4.16
CA SER A 154 5.86 -29.71 4.37
C SER A 154 5.30 -29.70 5.80
N GLU A 155 6.16 -29.43 6.81
CA GLU A 155 5.72 -29.29 8.20
C GLU A 155 4.87 -28.02 8.38
N ALA A 156 5.24 -26.92 7.74
CA ALA A 156 4.46 -25.68 7.74
C ALA A 156 3.08 -25.87 7.11
N LEU A 157 2.99 -26.62 6.01
CA LEU A 157 1.73 -26.92 5.34
C LEU A 157 0.84 -27.83 6.20
N THR A 158 1.40 -28.83 6.85
CA THR A 158 0.66 -29.69 7.80
C THR A 158 0.13 -28.84 8.94
N HIS A 159 0.98 -28.01 9.54
CA HIS A 159 0.58 -27.10 10.63
C HIS A 159 -0.54 -26.13 10.21
N TYR A 160 -0.47 -25.60 9.00
CA TYR A 160 -1.55 -24.76 8.45
C TYR A 160 -2.86 -25.55 8.33
N ASN A 161 -2.81 -26.75 7.76
CA ASN A 161 -4.00 -27.58 7.58
C ASN A 161 -4.65 -27.99 8.92
N ASP A 162 -3.84 -28.28 9.93
CA ASP A 162 -4.30 -28.67 11.27
C ASP A 162 -4.98 -27.49 12.00
N LEU A 163 -4.54 -26.27 11.74
CA LEU A 163 -5.04 -25.07 12.40
C LEU A 163 -6.17 -24.39 11.64
N LYS A 164 -6.27 -24.60 10.32
CA LYS A 164 -7.20 -23.91 9.44
C LYS A 164 -8.65 -24.22 9.84
N LYS A 165 -9.38 -23.16 10.18
CA LYS A 165 -10.84 -23.18 10.30
C LYS A 165 -11.50 -22.65 9.03
N PRO A 166 -12.77 -22.99 8.76
CA PRO A 166 -13.54 -22.32 7.71
C PRO A 166 -13.48 -20.80 7.90
N ASP A 167 -13.17 -20.06 6.84
CA ASP A 167 -13.09 -18.59 6.81
C ASP A 167 -11.97 -17.93 7.65
N GLU A 168 -11.03 -18.70 8.24
CA GLU A 168 -9.89 -18.13 8.94
C GLU A 168 -8.79 -17.70 7.94
N GLN A 169 -8.40 -16.44 8.03
CA GLN A 169 -7.30 -15.89 7.24
C GLN A 169 -5.98 -16.06 7.97
N PHE A 170 -4.94 -16.38 7.22
CA PHE A 170 -3.56 -16.48 7.70
C PHE A 170 -2.68 -15.48 6.96
N LEU A 171 -1.68 -14.96 7.65
CA LEU A 171 -0.58 -14.25 7.03
C LEU A 171 0.58 -15.22 6.81
N ILE A 172 1.07 -15.32 5.58
CA ILE A 172 2.27 -16.10 5.26
C ILE A 172 3.38 -15.12 4.90
N ILE A 173 4.48 -15.19 5.65
CA ILE A 173 5.70 -14.41 5.38
C ILE A 173 6.75 -15.37 4.86
N VAL A 174 7.33 -15.07 3.69
CA VAL A 174 8.45 -15.80 3.10
C VAL A 174 9.63 -14.84 3.03
N ASP A 175 10.73 -15.20 3.73
CA ASP A 175 11.96 -14.42 3.81
C ASP A 175 13.13 -15.14 3.12
#